data_c0a05788af49ae20386bf79be8f89474
#
_entry.id   c0a05788af49ae20386bf79be8f89474
#
_cell.length_a   1.000
_cell.length_b   1.000
_cell.length_c   1.000
_cell.angle_alpha   90.00
_cell.angle_beta   90.00
_cell.angle_gamma   90.00
#
_symmetry.space_group_name_H-M   'P 1'
#
loop_
_entity.id
_entity.type
_entity.pdbx_description
1 polymer ?
#
loop_
_entity_poly.entity_id
_entity_poly.type
_entity_poly.pdbx_seq_one_letter_code
_entity_poly.pdbx_strand_id
1 'polypeptide(L)'
;PYLAIAAELERRGHKVTINLPQIFEETVKPYGFKYVLQQFDDIGGMIDSAAQNSHKFRPFLKWMRNVIDKQFDQLIPLLKEHDILVSTNSEFAVASIAEYCKKPLIRTAYAPFLPGKKIPPAVLPFPKPNPIITPAILWKLMNQMTNFMVKDTINKNRAKYGLAPIRNFGYHAGERSYNYLLFSQHLGNI
;
A
#
# COMPACT_ATOMS: atom_id res chain seq x y z
N PRO A 1 2.63 11.45 -9.13
CA PRO A 1 1.25 11.17 -9.61
C PRO A 1 0.18 11.62 -8.62
N TYR A 2 0.32 11.35 -7.30
CA TYR A 2 -0.71 11.65 -6.29
C TYR A 2 -0.99 13.14 -6.11
N LEU A 3 0.02 14.01 -6.20
CA LEU A 3 -0.19 15.45 -6.14
C LEU A 3 -1.02 15.95 -7.33
N ALA A 4 -0.82 15.39 -8.52
CA ALA A 4 -1.63 15.73 -9.69
C ALA A 4 -3.10 15.28 -9.53
N ILE A 5 -3.33 14.10 -8.95
CA ILE A 5 -4.67 13.62 -8.62
C ILE A 5 -5.32 14.54 -7.57
N ALA A 6 -4.58 14.91 -6.52
CA ALA A 6 -5.05 15.81 -5.48
C ALA A 6 -5.46 17.17 -6.06
N ALA A 7 -4.60 17.76 -6.90
CA ALA A 7 -4.88 19.03 -7.55
C ALA A 7 -6.13 18.99 -8.44
N GLU A 8 -6.30 17.93 -9.22
CA GLU A 8 -7.48 17.77 -10.07
C GLU A 8 -8.76 17.55 -9.26
N LEU A 9 -8.70 16.81 -8.17
CA LEU A 9 -9.83 16.63 -7.26
C LEU A 9 -10.24 17.95 -6.61
N GLU A 10 -9.29 18.76 -6.12
CA GLU A 10 -9.60 20.08 -5.57
C GLU A 10 -10.17 21.03 -6.64
N ARG A 11 -9.62 21.01 -7.87
CA ARG A 11 -10.16 21.79 -9.01
C ARG A 11 -11.62 21.42 -9.30
N ARG A 12 -12.03 20.18 -9.01
CA ARG A 12 -13.42 19.70 -9.13
C ARG A 12 -14.28 19.98 -7.90
N GLY A 13 -13.75 20.66 -6.89
CA GLY A 13 -14.48 21.06 -5.68
C GLY A 13 -14.47 20.01 -4.56
N HIS A 14 -13.65 18.96 -4.65
CA HIS A 14 -13.49 17.99 -3.58
C HIS A 14 -12.51 18.50 -2.52
N LYS A 15 -12.75 18.15 -1.26
CA LYS A 15 -11.80 18.41 -0.17
C LYS A 15 -10.80 17.25 -0.07
N VAL A 16 -9.52 17.54 -0.29
CA VAL A 16 -8.46 16.55 -0.28
C VAL A 16 -7.62 16.69 0.99
N THR A 17 -7.28 15.57 1.61
CA THR A 17 -6.28 15.49 2.68
C THR A 17 -5.25 14.44 2.30
N ILE A 18 -3.97 14.81 2.27
CA ILE A 18 -2.88 13.92 1.90
C ILE A 18 -2.26 13.36 3.18
N ASN A 19 -2.23 12.04 3.32
CA ASN A 19 -1.47 11.35 4.36
C ASN A 19 -0.13 10.88 3.78
N LEU A 20 0.98 11.37 4.29
CA LEU A 20 2.31 11.15 3.70
C LEU A 20 3.40 10.98 4.76
N PRO A 21 4.48 10.23 4.44
CA PRO A 21 5.67 10.19 5.27
C PRO A 21 6.33 11.56 5.40
N GLN A 22 6.94 11.85 6.55
CA GLN A 22 7.57 13.14 6.85
C GLN A 22 8.62 13.55 5.80
N ILE A 23 9.32 12.61 5.21
CA ILE A 23 10.33 12.86 4.16
C ILE A 23 9.75 13.63 2.94
N PHE A 24 8.45 13.56 2.70
CA PHE A 24 7.79 14.26 1.59
C PHE A 24 7.12 15.57 2.00
N GLU A 25 7.23 15.99 3.25
CA GLU A 25 6.59 17.20 3.76
C GLU A 25 6.98 18.44 2.96
N GLU A 26 8.27 18.67 2.78
CA GLU A 26 8.78 19.81 2.02
C GLU A 26 8.37 19.80 0.54
N THR A 27 8.11 18.62 -0.01
CA THR A 27 7.59 18.47 -1.37
C THR A 27 6.13 18.87 -1.50
N VAL A 28 5.32 18.68 -0.46
CA VAL A 28 3.87 18.92 -0.49
C VAL A 28 3.51 20.33 -0.06
N LYS A 29 4.23 20.92 0.87
CA LYS A 29 4.00 22.30 1.38
C LYS A 29 3.72 23.34 0.30
N PRO A 30 4.52 23.42 -0.81
CA PRO A 30 4.31 24.47 -1.82
C PRO A 30 2.97 24.39 -2.54
N TYR A 31 2.28 23.27 -2.50
CA TYR A 31 0.99 23.08 -3.18
C TYR A 31 -0.21 23.51 -2.35
N GLY A 32 -0.03 23.83 -1.06
CA GLY A 32 -1.12 24.31 -0.19
C GLY A 32 -2.17 23.27 0.21
N PHE A 33 -1.95 21.99 -0.09
CA PHE A 33 -2.88 20.93 0.31
C PHE A 33 -2.95 20.75 1.83
N LYS A 34 -4.13 20.40 2.35
CA LYS A 34 -4.24 19.85 3.69
C LYS A 34 -3.50 18.52 3.76
N TYR A 35 -2.58 18.37 4.69
CA TYR A 35 -1.85 17.11 4.85
C TYR A 35 -1.73 16.68 6.31
N VAL A 36 -1.51 15.40 6.52
CA VAL A 36 -1.26 14.76 7.81
C VAL A 36 -0.02 13.89 7.67
N LEU A 37 0.97 14.11 8.53
CA LEU A 37 2.19 13.33 8.51
C LEU A 37 1.95 11.94 9.10
N GLN A 38 2.48 10.92 8.44
CA GLN A 38 2.50 9.56 8.98
C GLN A 38 3.44 9.49 10.18
N GLN A 39 2.96 8.91 11.27
CA GLN A 39 3.73 8.71 12.49
C GLN A 39 4.60 7.43 12.42
N PHE A 40 5.36 7.29 11.34
CA PHE A 40 6.26 6.15 11.18
C PHE A 40 7.68 6.55 11.54
N ASP A 41 8.37 5.63 12.23
CA ASP A 41 9.79 5.76 12.43
C ASP A 41 10.51 5.61 11.07
N ASP A 42 11.53 6.39 10.87
CA ASP A 42 12.45 6.52 9.73
C ASP A 42 12.37 5.44 8.61
N ILE A 43 11.55 5.73 7.59
CA ILE A 43 11.45 4.90 6.38
C ILE A 43 12.80 4.90 5.62
N GLY A 44 13.50 6.04 5.58
CA GLY A 44 14.76 6.19 4.86
C GLY A 44 15.84 5.28 5.43
N GLY A 45 16.07 5.34 6.73
CA GLY A 45 17.05 4.48 7.40
C GLY A 45 16.73 2.99 7.31
N MET A 46 15.44 2.62 7.23
CA MET A 46 15.02 1.24 7.04
C MET A 46 15.29 0.74 5.61
N ILE A 47 15.03 1.55 4.60
CA ILE A 47 15.30 1.21 3.19
C ILE A 47 16.80 1.07 2.99
N ASP A 48 17.60 2.02 3.48
CA ASP A 48 19.06 1.98 3.39
C ASP A 48 19.65 0.78 4.14
N SER A 49 19.12 0.48 5.32
CA SER A 49 19.59 -0.67 6.09
C SER A 49 19.18 -2.01 5.48
N ALA A 50 18.04 -2.10 4.82
CA ALA A 50 17.60 -3.30 4.10
C ALA A 50 18.39 -3.52 2.81
N ALA A 51 18.77 -2.43 2.11
CA ALA A 51 19.60 -2.48 0.91
C ALA A 51 21.05 -2.92 1.19
N GLN A 52 21.59 -2.57 2.38
CA GLN A 52 22.99 -2.83 2.74
C GLN A 52 23.24 -4.17 3.43
N ASN A 53 22.22 -4.84 3.98
CA ASN A 53 22.40 -6.05 4.79
C ASN A 53 21.24 -7.05 4.67
N SER A 54 21.47 -8.15 3.98
CA SER A 54 20.55 -9.28 3.85
C SER A 54 20.16 -9.97 5.18
N HIS A 55 20.90 -9.70 6.27
CA HIS A 55 20.64 -10.29 7.59
C HIS A 55 19.56 -9.57 8.41
N LYS A 56 18.94 -8.49 7.88
CA LYS A 56 17.98 -7.65 8.64
C LYS A 56 16.50 -7.92 8.34
N PHE A 57 16.16 -9.14 7.96
CA PHE A 57 14.76 -9.51 7.70
C PHE A 57 13.85 -9.35 8.94
N ARG A 58 14.35 -9.73 10.14
CA ARG A 58 13.58 -9.57 11.38
C ARG A 58 13.30 -8.11 11.77
N PRO A 59 14.26 -7.18 11.74
CA PRO A 59 14.01 -5.75 11.94
C PRO A 59 13.00 -5.19 10.92
N PHE A 60 13.11 -5.55 9.65
CA PHE A 60 12.17 -5.15 8.60
C PHE A 60 10.73 -5.62 8.90
N LEU A 61 10.55 -6.88 9.31
CA LEU A 61 9.24 -7.39 9.72
C LEU A 61 8.67 -6.64 10.94
N LYS A 62 9.51 -6.33 11.93
CA LYS A 62 9.09 -5.58 13.12
C LYS A 62 8.63 -4.18 12.72
N TRP A 63 9.40 -3.49 11.89
CA TRP A 63 9.05 -2.18 11.35
C TRP A 63 7.73 -2.22 10.59
N MET A 64 7.57 -3.13 9.64
CA MET A 64 6.36 -3.27 8.83
C MET A 64 5.11 -3.52 9.70
N ARG A 65 5.23 -4.33 10.75
CA ARG A 65 4.15 -4.58 11.72
C ARG A 65 3.78 -3.30 12.49
N ASN A 66 4.78 -2.54 12.92
CA ASN A 66 4.56 -1.25 13.56
C ASN A 66 3.86 -0.25 12.62
N VAL A 67 4.27 -0.20 11.35
CA VAL A 67 3.60 0.61 10.32
C VAL A 67 2.12 0.24 10.20
N ILE A 68 1.80 -1.05 10.14
CA ILE A 68 0.41 -1.53 10.06
C ILE A 68 -0.39 -1.09 11.31
N ASP A 69 0.17 -1.28 12.51
CA ASP A 69 -0.49 -0.87 13.76
C ASP A 69 -0.80 0.64 13.72
N LYS A 70 0.18 1.46 13.38
CA LYS A 70 0.03 2.93 13.29
C LYS A 70 -0.93 3.37 12.17
N GLN A 71 -1.00 2.65 11.06
CA GLN A 71 -1.99 2.92 10.01
C GLN A 71 -3.42 2.79 10.54
N PHE A 72 -3.72 1.74 11.32
CA PHE A 72 -5.03 1.60 11.94
C PHE A 72 -5.35 2.76 12.90
N ASP A 73 -4.40 3.11 13.77
CA ASP A 73 -4.60 4.14 14.78
C ASP A 73 -4.79 5.54 14.16
N GLN A 74 -4.06 5.85 13.08
CA GLN A 74 -4.06 7.16 12.44
C GLN A 74 -5.14 7.33 11.36
N LEU A 75 -5.32 6.31 10.50
CA LEU A 75 -6.20 6.46 9.33
C LEU A 75 -7.68 6.26 9.67
N ILE A 76 -8.02 5.52 10.72
CA ILE A 76 -9.43 5.33 11.08
C ILE A 76 -10.10 6.66 11.47
N PRO A 77 -9.56 7.46 12.41
CA PRO A 77 -10.17 8.76 12.71
C PRO A 77 -10.18 9.68 11.50
N LEU A 78 -9.10 9.71 10.71
CA LEU A 78 -9.01 10.53 9.52
C LEU A 78 -10.06 10.14 8.46
N LEU A 79 -10.23 8.85 8.18
CA LEU A 79 -11.17 8.37 7.16
C LEU A 79 -12.64 8.57 7.55
N LYS A 80 -12.96 8.64 8.83
CA LYS A 80 -14.33 8.96 9.29
C LYS A 80 -14.81 10.34 8.82
N GLU A 81 -13.88 11.28 8.63
CA GLU A 81 -14.15 12.65 8.15
C GLU A 81 -14.18 12.75 6.61
N HIS A 82 -13.94 11.65 5.90
CA HIS A 82 -13.83 11.60 4.44
C HIS A 82 -14.77 10.56 3.85
N ASP A 83 -15.08 10.70 2.55
CA ASP A 83 -16.02 9.82 1.86
C ASP A 83 -15.33 8.66 1.14
N ILE A 84 -14.08 8.86 0.72
CA ILE A 84 -13.31 7.91 -0.09
C ILE A 84 -11.86 7.87 0.41
N LEU A 85 -11.26 6.68 0.36
CA LEU A 85 -9.82 6.48 0.56
C LEU A 85 -9.16 6.16 -0.77
N VAL A 86 -8.17 6.96 -1.16
CA VAL A 86 -7.28 6.67 -2.29
C VAL A 86 -5.91 6.28 -1.75
N SER A 87 -5.39 5.14 -2.16
CA SER A 87 -4.17 4.56 -1.59
C SER A 87 -3.27 3.94 -2.65
N THR A 88 -2.01 3.75 -2.28
CA THR A 88 -1.08 2.92 -3.06
C THR A 88 -1.29 1.43 -2.79
N ASN A 89 -0.66 0.59 -3.59
CA ASN A 89 -0.66 -0.86 -3.35
C ASN A 89 0.23 -1.30 -2.18
N SER A 90 1.12 -0.43 -1.69
CA SER A 90 2.04 -0.71 -0.58
C SER A 90 1.45 -0.49 0.81
N GLU A 91 0.26 0.08 0.90
CA GLU A 91 -0.43 0.30 2.17
C GLU A 91 -1.24 -0.94 2.58
N PHE A 92 -0.75 -1.65 3.61
CA PHE A 92 -1.30 -2.97 3.96
C PHE A 92 -2.61 -2.91 4.76
N ALA A 93 -2.80 -1.90 5.59
CA ALA A 93 -3.96 -1.81 6.49
C ALA A 93 -5.23 -1.25 5.82
N VAL A 94 -5.09 -0.53 4.70
CA VAL A 94 -6.16 0.32 4.12
C VAL A 94 -7.43 -0.42 3.76
N ALA A 95 -7.35 -1.67 3.28
CA ALA A 95 -8.54 -2.47 2.96
C ALA A 95 -9.38 -2.77 4.21
N SER A 96 -8.73 -3.12 5.32
CA SER A 96 -9.40 -3.37 6.59
C SER A 96 -9.94 -2.08 7.22
N ILE A 97 -9.22 -0.97 7.07
CA ILE A 97 -9.64 0.35 7.56
C ILE A 97 -10.88 0.84 6.79
N ALA A 98 -10.85 0.73 5.46
CA ALA A 98 -11.98 1.07 4.61
C ALA A 98 -13.22 0.22 4.91
N GLU A 99 -13.03 -1.09 5.15
CA GLU A 99 -14.09 -2.00 5.59
C GLU A 99 -14.70 -1.56 6.93
N TYR A 100 -13.87 -1.27 7.93
CA TYR A 100 -14.35 -0.81 9.23
C TYR A 100 -15.11 0.51 9.13
N CYS A 101 -14.58 1.47 8.39
CA CYS A 101 -15.21 2.78 8.19
C CYS A 101 -16.40 2.73 7.21
N LYS A 102 -16.63 1.60 6.53
CA LYS A 102 -17.66 1.43 5.48
C LYS A 102 -17.49 2.46 4.36
N LYS A 103 -16.26 2.74 3.96
CA LYS A 103 -15.92 3.72 2.92
C LYS A 103 -15.32 3.02 1.69
N PRO A 104 -15.58 3.56 0.48
CA PRO A 104 -14.94 3.06 -0.74
C PRO A 104 -13.42 3.20 -0.67
N LEU A 105 -12.72 2.21 -1.21
CA LEU A 105 -11.28 2.20 -1.36
C LEU A 105 -10.90 2.15 -2.83
N ILE A 106 -10.12 3.12 -3.27
CA ILE A 106 -9.47 3.14 -4.58
C ILE A 106 -7.99 2.85 -4.37
N ARG A 107 -7.50 1.74 -4.93
CA ARG A 107 -6.08 1.42 -4.92
C ARG A 107 -5.48 1.74 -6.28
N THR A 108 -4.33 2.36 -6.26
CA THR A 108 -3.64 2.82 -7.46
C THR A 108 -2.23 2.26 -7.52
N ALA A 109 -1.81 1.84 -8.69
CA ALA A 109 -0.46 1.41 -8.97
C ALA A 109 0.15 2.26 -10.08
N TYR A 110 1.32 2.82 -9.84
CA TYR A 110 2.10 3.60 -10.81
C TYR A 110 3.12 2.75 -11.59
N ALA A 111 3.18 1.46 -11.29
CA ALA A 111 3.97 0.46 -11.97
C ALA A 111 3.16 -0.85 -12.06
N PRO A 112 3.52 -1.81 -12.91
CA PRO A 112 2.78 -3.06 -13.10
C PRO A 112 2.93 -4.01 -11.91
N PHE A 113 2.52 -3.57 -10.72
CA PHE A 113 2.49 -4.36 -9.49
C PHE A 113 1.20 -5.15 -9.30
N LEU A 114 0.45 -5.36 -10.37
CA LEU A 114 -0.74 -6.20 -10.31
C LEU A 114 -0.44 -7.61 -10.81
N PRO A 115 -1.00 -8.65 -10.16
CA PRO A 115 -0.85 -10.02 -10.62
C PRO A 115 -1.27 -10.16 -12.08
N GLY A 116 -0.36 -10.68 -12.91
CA GLY A 116 -0.58 -10.88 -14.33
C GLY A 116 0.11 -12.14 -14.84
N LYS A 117 -0.32 -12.61 -16.02
CA LYS A 117 0.27 -13.81 -16.63
C LYS A 117 1.58 -13.53 -17.38
N LYS A 118 1.81 -12.27 -17.73
CA LYS A 118 2.94 -11.88 -18.60
C LYS A 118 4.09 -11.24 -17.85
N ILE A 119 3.82 -10.49 -16.78
CA ILE A 119 4.79 -9.68 -16.05
C ILE A 119 5.05 -10.29 -14.67
N PRO A 120 6.29 -10.65 -14.34
CA PRO A 120 6.64 -11.14 -13.03
C PRO A 120 6.62 -10.00 -11.99
N PRO A 121 6.50 -10.30 -10.67
CA PRO A 121 6.62 -9.30 -9.62
C PRO A 121 8.00 -8.62 -9.67
N ALA A 122 8.02 -7.29 -9.71
CA ALA A 122 9.27 -6.51 -9.82
C ALA A 122 10.21 -6.63 -8.61
N VAL A 123 9.70 -7.11 -7.47
CA VAL A 123 10.45 -7.21 -6.22
C VAL A 123 11.31 -8.48 -6.13
N LEU A 124 11.05 -9.46 -6.99
CA LEU A 124 11.79 -10.72 -6.97
C LEU A 124 12.99 -10.62 -7.93
N PRO A 125 14.22 -10.94 -7.47
CA PRO A 125 15.44 -10.83 -8.27
C PRO A 125 15.59 -12.00 -9.24
N PHE A 126 14.63 -12.17 -10.14
CA PHE A 126 14.73 -13.18 -11.20
C PHE A 126 15.13 -12.51 -12.51
N PRO A 127 16.38 -12.63 -12.93
CA PRO A 127 16.94 -11.82 -14.01
C PRO A 127 16.51 -12.24 -15.42
N LYS A 128 15.83 -13.38 -15.61
CA LYS A 128 15.43 -13.86 -16.94
C LYS A 128 14.13 -14.68 -16.91
N PRO A 129 13.33 -14.65 -17.97
CA PRO A 129 12.21 -15.57 -18.12
C PRO A 129 12.69 -17.02 -18.04
N ASN A 130 12.18 -17.77 -17.08
CA ASN A 130 12.46 -19.19 -16.95
C ASN A 130 11.22 -19.95 -17.44
N PRO A 131 11.33 -20.90 -18.37
CA PRO A 131 10.17 -21.63 -18.89
C PRO A 131 9.44 -22.45 -17.80
N ILE A 132 10.12 -22.78 -16.71
CA ILE A 132 9.55 -23.54 -15.60
C ILE A 132 8.88 -22.63 -14.56
N ILE A 133 9.45 -21.45 -14.32
CA ILE A 133 8.94 -20.51 -13.30
C ILE A 133 8.15 -19.40 -14.00
N THR A 134 6.88 -19.61 -14.17
CA THR A 134 5.99 -18.65 -14.81
C THR A 134 5.71 -17.44 -13.90
N PRO A 135 5.37 -16.26 -14.45
CA PRO A 135 4.94 -15.11 -13.67
C PRO A 135 3.82 -15.43 -12.68
N ALA A 136 2.90 -16.30 -13.04
CA ALA A 136 1.81 -16.73 -12.16
C ALA A 136 2.30 -17.45 -10.90
N ILE A 137 3.32 -18.30 -11.02
CA ILE A 137 3.96 -18.98 -9.87
C ILE A 137 4.63 -17.96 -8.97
N LEU A 138 5.36 -17.00 -9.56
CA LEU A 138 6.03 -15.94 -8.81
C LEU A 138 5.04 -15.04 -8.06
N TRP A 139 3.92 -14.69 -8.68
CA TRP A 139 2.86 -13.94 -8.01
C TRP A 139 2.21 -14.72 -6.88
N LYS A 140 2.00 -16.03 -7.06
CA LYS A 140 1.49 -16.90 -6.00
C LYS A 140 2.46 -16.95 -4.82
N LEU A 141 3.75 -17.11 -5.09
CA LEU A 141 4.79 -17.11 -4.04
C LEU A 141 4.84 -15.76 -3.32
N MET A 142 4.84 -14.66 -4.05
CA MET A 142 4.83 -13.32 -3.46
C MET A 142 3.59 -13.07 -2.60
N ASN A 143 2.42 -13.49 -3.06
CA ASN A 143 1.20 -13.40 -2.24
C ASN A 143 1.29 -14.22 -0.95
N GLN A 144 1.86 -15.42 -0.99
CA GLN A 144 2.08 -16.24 0.21
C GLN A 144 3.07 -15.59 1.17
N MET A 145 4.18 -15.04 0.64
CA MET A 145 5.17 -14.31 1.45
C MET A 145 4.53 -13.08 2.12
N THR A 146 3.84 -12.25 1.34
CA THR A 146 3.15 -11.07 1.88
C THR A 146 2.13 -11.48 2.95
N ASN A 147 1.34 -12.49 2.66
CA ASN A 147 0.36 -13.01 3.61
C ASN A 147 1.01 -13.48 4.93
N PHE A 148 2.13 -14.20 4.86
CA PHE A 148 2.91 -14.60 6.03
C PHE A 148 3.43 -13.40 6.82
N MET A 149 3.89 -12.36 6.15
CA MET A 149 4.47 -11.18 6.80
C MET A 149 3.43 -10.31 7.52
N VAL A 150 2.23 -10.12 6.93
CA VAL A 150 1.30 -9.07 7.38
C VAL A 150 0.00 -9.58 7.99
N LYS A 151 -0.45 -10.80 7.66
CA LYS A 151 -1.78 -11.31 8.00
C LYS A 151 -2.06 -11.28 9.50
N ASP A 152 -1.12 -11.75 10.32
CA ASP A 152 -1.33 -11.87 11.75
C ASP A 152 -1.44 -10.50 12.43
N THR A 153 -0.64 -9.52 11.99
CA THR A 153 -0.72 -8.16 12.49
C THR A 153 -2.03 -7.48 12.06
N ILE A 154 -2.44 -7.69 10.81
CA ILE A 154 -3.73 -7.19 10.33
C ILE A 154 -4.86 -7.83 11.14
N ASN A 155 -4.87 -9.14 11.33
CA ASN A 155 -5.92 -9.83 12.08
C ASN A 155 -5.97 -9.41 13.56
N LYS A 156 -4.81 -9.16 14.17
CA LYS A 156 -4.74 -8.59 15.53
C LYS A 156 -5.45 -7.22 15.61
N ASN A 157 -5.20 -6.35 14.64
CA ASN A 157 -5.87 -5.05 14.60
C ASN A 157 -7.34 -5.18 14.24
N ARG A 158 -7.69 -6.01 13.25
CA ARG A 158 -9.10 -6.30 12.89
C ARG A 158 -9.92 -6.72 14.11
N ALA A 159 -9.36 -7.59 14.97
CA ALA A 159 -10.02 -8.02 16.20
C ALA A 159 -10.31 -6.87 17.16
N LYS A 160 -9.40 -5.89 17.30
CA LYS A 160 -9.64 -4.69 18.12
C LYS A 160 -10.86 -3.87 17.67
N TYR A 161 -11.16 -3.91 16.36
CA TYR A 161 -12.27 -3.18 15.75
C TYR A 161 -13.49 -4.06 15.44
N GLY A 162 -13.54 -5.28 15.97
CA GLY A 162 -14.70 -6.18 15.80
C GLY A 162 -14.86 -6.76 14.39
N LEU A 163 -13.83 -6.71 13.56
CA LEU A 163 -13.84 -7.28 12.21
C LEU A 163 -13.44 -8.76 12.22
N ALA A 164 -14.09 -9.57 11.38
CA ALA A 164 -13.72 -10.97 11.19
C ALA A 164 -12.28 -11.12 10.65
N PRO A 165 -11.54 -12.16 11.04
CA PRO A 165 -10.18 -12.37 10.55
C PRO A 165 -10.17 -12.69 9.05
N ILE A 166 -9.16 -12.17 8.36
CA ILE A 166 -8.91 -12.49 6.95
C ILE A 166 -8.10 -13.79 6.83
N ARG A 167 -8.42 -14.58 5.81
CA ARG A 167 -7.66 -15.81 5.50
C ARG A 167 -6.46 -15.54 4.59
N ASN A 168 -6.63 -14.62 3.64
CA ASN A 168 -5.62 -14.24 2.67
C ASN A 168 -5.65 -12.73 2.46
N PHE A 169 -4.48 -12.09 2.63
CA PHE A 169 -4.33 -10.64 2.51
C PHE A 169 -4.60 -10.15 1.08
N GLY A 170 -3.96 -10.77 0.09
CA GLY A 170 -4.07 -10.33 -1.31
C GLY A 170 -5.50 -10.43 -1.85
N TYR A 171 -6.21 -11.50 -1.49
CA TYR A 171 -7.61 -11.67 -1.85
C TYR A 171 -8.49 -10.59 -1.20
N HIS A 172 -8.36 -10.42 0.13
CA HIS A 172 -9.10 -9.41 0.86
C HIS A 172 -8.85 -7.99 0.32
N ALA A 173 -7.59 -7.65 0.06
CA ALA A 173 -7.24 -6.34 -0.50
C ALA A 173 -7.82 -6.13 -1.91
N GLY A 174 -7.86 -7.18 -2.73
CA GLY A 174 -8.42 -7.13 -4.08
C GLY A 174 -9.94 -6.97 -4.12
N GLU A 175 -10.67 -7.73 -3.29
CA GLU A 175 -12.15 -7.67 -3.26
C GLU A 175 -12.71 -6.37 -2.68
N ARG A 176 -11.94 -5.70 -1.80
CA ARG A 176 -12.37 -4.50 -1.08
C ARG A 176 -11.98 -3.21 -1.76
N SER A 177 -11.43 -3.26 -2.97
CA SER A 177 -10.92 -2.07 -3.64
C SER A 177 -11.23 -2.01 -5.13
N TYR A 178 -11.40 -0.79 -5.64
CA TYR A 178 -11.29 -0.49 -7.06
C TYR A 178 -9.81 -0.30 -7.39
N ASN A 179 -9.28 -1.08 -8.34
CA ASN A 179 -7.86 -1.05 -8.66
C ASN A 179 -7.63 -0.32 -9.98
N TYR A 180 -6.80 0.72 -9.97
CA TYR A 180 -6.45 1.51 -11.15
C TYR A 180 -4.95 1.53 -11.38
N LEU A 181 -4.56 1.47 -12.65
CA LEU A 181 -3.18 1.66 -13.09
C LEU A 181 -2.99 3.13 -13.48
N LEU A 182 -1.99 3.79 -12.88
CA LEU A 182 -1.66 5.20 -13.10
C LEU A 182 -0.39 5.34 -13.94
N PHE A 183 -0.36 4.69 -15.10
CA PHE A 183 0.75 4.87 -16.04
C PHE A 183 0.25 4.92 -17.49
N SER A 184 1.06 5.56 -18.33
CA SER A 184 0.75 5.69 -19.75
C SER A 184 0.80 4.33 -20.44
N GLN A 185 -0.13 4.08 -21.35
CA GLN A 185 -0.10 2.92 -22.26
C GLN A 185 1.20 2.79 -23.07
N HIS A 186 1.97 3.89 -23.21
CA HIS A 186 3.26 3.89 -23.90
C HIS A 186 4.40 3.31 -23.02
N LEU A 187 4.20 3.14 -21.72
CA LEU A 187 5.18 2.58 -20.79
C LEU A 187 5.03 1.08 -20.56
N GLY A 188 4.05 0.44 -21.15
CA GLY A 188 3.86 -1.00 -21.06
C GLY A 188 2.65 -1.48 -21.87
N ASN A 189 2.86 -2.41 -22.77
CA ASN A 189 1.79 -3.25 -23.29
C ASN A 189 1.48 -4.33 -22.26
N ILE A 190 0.36 -4.16 -21.55
CA ILE A 190 -0.14 -5.12 -20.56
C ILE A 190 -1.01 -6.15 -21.25
#